data_fc01f5f1fc0a252521e598d86456e853
#
_entry.id   fc01f5f1fc0a252521e598d86456e853
#
_cell.length_a   1.000
_cell.length_b   1.000
_cell.length_c   1.000
_cell.angle_alpha   90.00
_cell.angle_beta   90.00
_cell.angle_gamma   90.00
#
_symmetry.space_group_name_H-M   'P 1'
#
loop_
_entity.id
_entity.type
_entity.pdbx_description
1 polymer ?
#
loop_
_entity_poly.entity_id
_entity_poly.type
_entity_poly.pdbx_seq_one_letter_code
_entity_poly.pdbx_strand_id
1 'polypeptide(L)'
;MSSVPVSVIGGYLGAGKTTLVNRWLRQARAADRRLAVLVNDFGEIGIDADLIVARRDDVIELAGGCVCCSVGGDLVAALESLRARDPAPDRILLETSGVALPGTVAATARLARGLAVDPVLVLADAASVRARAADPYVADTVLRQLARAERVLLSRVDLITPPQLAEVRAWLAEIVPGTPVALAADEPLPGATAPTVAAPRAAASGLAVPSEAAAAFDSVSARFEHAVDLPGLAHDLGDPVLGLERAKGILTGPGARLWSIELAGGSVRVSPLPADADAAVAGAAMTAPAAVPGRLVCIGLRARLDRAALLRLIARHGGEPIAASAG
;
A
#
# COMPACT_ATOMS: atom_id res chain seq x y z
N MET A 1 4.55 -29.46 12.32
CA MET A 1 4.16 -28.05 12.58
C MET A 1 3.45 -27.56 11.32
N SER A 2 2.21 -27.07 11.45
CA SER A 2 1.48 -26.51 10.31
C SER A 2 2.15 -25.23 9.82
N SER A 3 2.22 -25.03 8.51
CA SER A 3 2.75 -23.79 7.91
C SER A 3 1.75 -22.64 8.10
N VAL A 4 2.26 -21.44 8.42
CA VAL A 4 1.41 -20.24 8.49
C VAL A 4 1.22 -19.70 7.07
N PRO A 5 -0.05 -19.50 6.63
CA PRO A 5 -0.32 -18.96 5.30
C PRO A 5 0.04 -17.48 5.21
N VAL A 6 0.59 -17.08 4.03
CA VAL A 6 0.98 -15.70 3.71
C VAL A 6 0.22 -15.24 2.47
N SER A 7 -0.59 -14.21 2.59
CA SER A 7 -1.28 -13.57 1.47
C SER A 7 -0.47 -12.37 0.97
N VAL A 8 0.01 -12.43 -0.28
CA VAL A 8 0.75 -11.33 -0.91
C VAL A 8 -0.23 -10.44 -1.68
N ILE A 9 -0.24 -9.15 -1.33
CA ILE A 9 -1.17 -8.15 -1.84
C ILE A 9 -0.37 -7.09 -2.58
N GLY A 10 -0.49 -7.08 -3.90
CA GLY A 10 0.14 -6.10 -4.78
C GLY A 10 -0.86 -5.19 -5.48
N GLY A 11 -0.34 -4.33 -6.34
CA GLY A 11 -1.10 -3.40 -7.15
C GLY A 11 -0.51 -2.00 -7.13
N TYR A 12 -0.77 -1.23 -8.18
CA TYR A 12 -0.19 0.09 -8.38
C TYR A 12 -0.59 1.08 -7.26
N LEU A 13 0.11 2.21 -7.21
CA LEU A 13 -0.16 3.29 -6.24
C LEU A 13 -1.64 3.69 -6.28
N GLY A 14 -2.27 3.74 -5.10
CA GLY A 14 -3.67 4.10 -4.94
C GLY A 14 -4.70 3.03 -5.31
N ALA A 15 -4.30 1.81 -5.68
CA ALA A 15 -5.22 0.72 -6.03
C ALA A 15 -6.07 0.18 -4.86
N GLY A 16 -5.88 0.66 -3.63
CA GLY A 16 -6.72 0.30 -2.48
C GLY A 16 -6.20 -0.89 -1.66
N LYS A 17 -4.91 -1.23 -1.74
CA LYS A 17 -4.28 -2.33 -0.97
C LYS A 17 -4.54 -2.21 0.53
N THR A 18 -4.15 -1.09 1.12
CA THR A 18 -4.34 -0.81 2.56
C THR A 18 -5.82 -0.85 2.96
N THR A 19 -6.73 -0.43 2.07
CA THR A 19 -8.18 -0.53 2.30
C THR A 19 -8.63 -1.99 2.40
N LEU A 20 -8.14 -2.87 1.52
CA LEU A 20 -8.41 -4.31 1.56
C LEU A 20 -7.86 -4.94 2.84
N VAL A 21 -6.60 -4.64 3.19
CA VAL A 21 -5.95 -5.11 4.41
C VAL A 21 -6.77 -4.72 5.64
N ASN A 22 -7.18 -3.44 5.75
CA ASN A 22 -8.00 -2.96 6.87
C ASN A 22 -9.39 -3.63 6.94
N ARG A 23 -10.00 -3.93 5.80
CA ARG A 23 -11.26 -4.69 5.77
C ARG A 23 -11.06 -6.09 6.32
N TRP A 24 -10.02 -6.79 5.89
CA TRP A 24 -9.71 -8.14 6.37
C TRP A 24 -9.33 -8.18 7.85
N LEU A 25 -8.62 -7.17 8.35
CA LEU A 25 -8.34 -7.04 9.78
C LEU A 25 -9.62 -6.91 10.60
N ARG A 26 -10.60 -6.11 10.14
CA ARG A 26 -11.91 -6.01 10.81
C ARG A 26 -12.68 -7.34 10.78
N GLN A 27 -12.67 -8.05 9.65
CA GLN A 27 -13.30 -9.36 9.52
C GLN A 27 -12.64 -10.41 10.43
N ALA A 28 -11.31 -10.41 10.50
CA ALA A 28 -10.56 -11.32 11.35
C ALA A 28 -10.86 -11.10 12.83
N ARG A 29 -10.91 -9.84 13.29
CA ARG A 29 -11.30 -9.50 14.66
C ARG A 29 -12.71 -9.99 14.99
N ALA A 30 -13.67 -9.83 14.10
CA ALA A 30 -15.02 -10.32 14.28
C ALA A 30 -15.11 -11.85 14.34
N ALA A 31 -14.14 -12.55 13.76
CA ALA A 31 -14.03 -14.02 13.74
C ALA A 31 -13.02 -14.58 14.76
N ASP A 32 -12.51 -13.75 15.67
CA ASP A 32 -11.47 -14.09 16.66
C ASP A 32 -10.22 -14.73 16.03
N ARG A 33 -9.82 -14.24 14.86
CA ARG A 33 -8.63 -14.69 14.13
C ARG A 33 -7.47 -13.70 14.30
N ARG A 34 -6.27 -14.22 14.48
CA ARG A 34 -5.05 -13.44 14.62
C ARG A 34 -4.41 -13.24 13.26
N LEU A 35 -4.38 -12.01 12.79
CA LEU A 35 -3.64 -11.64 11.58
C LEU A 35 -2.42 -10.80 11.97
N ALA A 36 -1.27 -11.14 11.38
CA ALA A 36 -0.12 -10.25 11.37
C ALA A 36 -0.02 -9.56 10.01
N VAL A 37 0.44 -8.31 10.00
CA VAL A 37 0.59 -7.52 8.77
C VAL A 37 2.05 -7.11 8.62
N LEU A 38 2.60 -7.35 7.44
CA LEU A 38 3.90 -6.85 7.03
C LEU A 38 3.67 -5.85 5.91
N VAL A 39 4.06 -4.59 6.15
CA VAL A 39 3.92 -3.50 5.18
C VAL A 39 5.28 -3.17 4.61
N ASN A 40 5.35 -3.14 3.30
CA ASN A 40 6.50 -2.63 2.57
C ASN A 40 6.08 -1.35 1.85
N ASP A 41 6.37 -0.19 2.44
CA ASP A 41 5.99 1.11 1.88
C ASP A 41 7.14 1.79 1.13
N PHE A 42 6.79 2.69 0.21
CA PHE A 42 7.71 3.52 -0.54
C PHE A 42 7.71 4.94 0.07
N GLY A 43 8.81 5.31 0.71
CA GLY A 43 8.99 6.61 1.34
C GLY A 43 9.75 6.52 2.67
N GLU A 44 10.22 7.65 3.16
CA GLU A 44 11.02 7.75 4.41
C GLU A 44 10.17 7.68 5.68
N ILE A 45 8.86 7.84 5.55
CA ILE A 45 7.90 7.82 6.66
C ILE A 45 6.83 6.78 6.37
N GLY A 46 6.72 5.77 7.22
CA GLY A 46 5.75 4.69 7.14
C GLY A 46 4.33 5.09 7.52
N ILE A 47 3.65 5.83 6.66
CA ILE A 47 2.26 6.22 6.90
C ILE A 47 1.30 5.06 6.68
N ASP A 48 1.61 4.12 5.78
CA ASP A 48 0.73 2.99 5.50
C ASP A 48 0.56 2.09 6.72
N ALA A 49 1.62 1.88 7.53
CA ALA A 49 1.53 1.14 8.78
C ALA A 49 0.64 1.84 9.83
N ASP A 50 0.72 3.15 9.94
CA ASP A 50 -0.12 3.94 10.86
C ASP A 50 -1.60 3.99 10.43
N LEU A 51 -1.88 3.83 9.13
CA LEU A 51 -3.25 3.76 8.60
C LEU A 51 -3.88 2.36 8.75
N ILE A 52 -3.10 1.36 9.17
CA ILE A 52 -3.60 0.02 9.41
C ILE A 52 -4.27 -0.05 10.78
N VAL A 53 -5.53 -0.45 10.79
CA VAL A 53 -6.36 -0.65 12.00
C VAL A 53 -5.98 -1.97 12.66
N ALA A 54 -4.75 -2.09 13.14
CA ALA A 54 -4.27 -3.25 13.91
C ALA A 54 -3.64 -2.79 15.22
N ARG A 55 -3.43 -3.72 16.17
CA ARG A 55 -2.56 -3.44 17.32
C ARG A 55 -1.13 -3.25 16.81
N ARG A 56 -0.36 -2.34 17.41
CA ARG A 56 1.04 -2.10 17.01
C ARG A 56 1.88 -3.38 16.98
N ASP A 57 1.60 -4.31 17.89
CA ASP A 57 2.30 -5.59 17.96
C ASP A 57 2.00 -6.52 16.77
N ASP A 58 0.90 -6.31 16.04
CA ASP A 58 0.49 -7.14 14.91
C ASP A 58 0.99 -6.60 13.56
N VAL A 59 1.57 -5.40 13.53
CA VAL A 59 2.09 -4.76 12.31
C VAL A 59 3.61 -4.65 12.41
N ILE A 60 4.31 -5.10 11.37
CA ILE A 60 5.74 -4.82 11.16
C ILE A 60 5.85 -3.99 9.88
N GLU A 61 6.55 -2.89 9.98
CA GLU A 61 6.97 -2.10 8.83
C GLU A 61 8.42 -2.41 8.50
N LEU A 62 8.69 -2.68 7.22
CA LEU A 62 10.06 -2.76 6.73
C LEU A 62 10.55 -1.35 6.42
N ALA A 63 11.43 -0.83 7.30
CA ALA A 63 12.08 0.45 7.09
C ALA A 63 13.08 0.37 5.93
N GLY A 64 13.09 1.38 5.05
CA GLY A 64 14.20 1.57 4.13
C GLY A 64 13.98 1.22 2.67
N GLY A 65 12.84 1.55 2.08
CA GLY A 65 12.67 1.53 0.62
C GLY A 65 12.30 0.16 0.05
N CYS A 66 12.12 0.11 -1.27
CA CYS A 66 11.67 -1.10 -1.97
C CYS A 66 12.49 -2.35 -1.62
N VAL A 67 11.85 -3.37 -1.06
CA VAL A 67 12.39 -4.75 -0.90
C VAL A 67 12.93 -5.35 -2.22
N CYS A 68 12.62 -4.72 -3.35
CA CYS A 68 13.11 -5.15 -4.65
C CYS A 68 14.61 -4.92 -4.88
N CYS A 69 15.31 -4.07 -4.08
CA CYS A 69 16.65 -3.63 -4.43
C CYS A 69 17.78 -4.08 -3.52
N SER A 70 17.56 -4.37 -2.27
CA SER A 70 18.70 -4.58 -1.38
C SER A 70 18.61 -5.73 -0.38
N VAL A 71 17.43 -6.26 -0.01
CA VAL A 71 17.44 -7.13 1.17
C VAL A 71 16.37 -8.23 1.14
N GLY A 72 16.52 -9.21 0.27
CA GLY A 72 15.76 -10.46 0.36
C GLY A 72 15.85 -11.12 1.74
N GLY A 73 16.97 -10.90 2.46
CA GLY A 73 17.18 -11.37 3.82
C GLY A 73 16.26 -10.75 4.85
N ASP A 74 16.02 -9.45 4.80
CA ASP A 74 15.20 -8.74 5.78
C ASP A 74 13.73 -9.13 5.69
N LEU A 75 13.20 -9.30 4.46
CA LEU A 75 11.84 -9.81 4.26
C LEU A 75 11.66 -11.21 4.85
N VAL A 76 12.60 -12.11 4.57
CA VAL A 76 12.57 -13.49 5.10
C VAL A 76 12.64 -13.47 6.62
N ALA A 77 13.59 -12.72 7.20
CA ALA A 77 13.75 -12.59 8.65
C ALA A 77 12.50 -11.99 9.32
N ALA A 78 11.89 -10.95 8.73
CA ALA A 78 10.66 -10.35 9.25
C ALA A 78 9.49 -11.32 9.23
N LEU A 79 9.32 -12.08 8.14
CA LEU A 79 8.28 -13.09 8.02
C LEU A 79 8.48 -14.24 9.02
N GLU A 80 9.70 -14.70 9.21
CA GLU A 80 10.03 -15.73 10.20
C GLU A 80 9.83 -15.23 11.63
N SER A 81 10.13 -13.96 11.92
CA SER A 81 9.86 -13.32 13.21
C SER A 81 8.36 -13.25 13.49
N LEU A 82 7.53 -12.85 12.49
CA LEU A 82 6.08 -12.85 12.65
C LEU A 82 5.53 -14.24 12.94
N ARG A 83 6.04 -15.26 12.23
CA ARG A 83 5.64 -16.66 12.45
C ARG A 83 6.01 -17.16 13.84
N ALA A 84 7.14 -16.73 14.38
CA ALA A 84 7.67 -17.17 15.67
C ALA A 84 6.97 -16.54 16.90
N ARG A 85 6.03 -15.65 16.69
CA ARG A 85 5.27 -15.03 17.80
C ARG A 85 4.48 -16.07 18.60
N ASP A 86 4.28 -15.80 19.88
CA ASP A 86 3.44 -16.59 20.77
C ASP A 86 2.32 -15.71 21.34
N PRO A 87 1.06 -15.96 21.04
CA PRO A 87 0.56 -16.97 20.11
C PRO A 87 0.88 -16.64 18.62
N ALA A 88 1.16 -17.67 17.82
CA ALA A 88 1.42 -17.52 16.40
C ALA A 88 0.20 -16.95 15.65
N PRO A 89 0.39 -16.14 14.60
CA PRO A 89 -0.73 -15.66 13.79
C PRO A 89 -1.33 -16.81 12.96
N ASP A 90 -2.65 -16.73 12.75
CA ASP A 90 -3.36 -17.65 11.87
C ASP A 90 -3.04 -17.39 10.39
N ARG A 91 -2.59 -16.16 10.07
CA ARG A 91 -2.19 -15.72 8.73
C ARG A 91 -1.34 -14.45 8.80
N ILE A 92 -0.45 -14.32 7.82
CA ILE A 92 0.32 -13.09 7.58
C ILE A 92 -0.21 -12.42 6.31
N LEU A 93 -0.51 -11.13 6.37
CA LEU A 93 -0.81 -10.28 5.23
C LEU A 93 0.45 -9.51 4.85
N LEU A 94 0.94 -9.68 3.62
CA LEU A 94 2.10 -8.99 3.09
C LEU A 94 1.64 -7.98 2.04
N GLU A 95 1.55 -6.70 2.44
CA GLU A 95 1.27 -5.59 1.53
C GLU A 95 2.55 -5.14 0.86
N THR A 96 2.59 -5.16 -0.48
CA THR A 96 3.74 -4.67 -1.23
C THR A 96 3.60 -3.18 -1.56
N SER A 97 4.73 -2.50 -1.73
CA SER A 97 4.76 -1.14 -2.26
C SER A 97 4.01 -1.06 -3.60
N GLY A 98 3.41 0.10 -3.89
CA GLY A 98 2.67 0.33 -5.12
C GLY A 98 3.50 0.26 -6.40
N VAL A 99 4.82 0.32 -6.30
CA VAL A 99 5.76 0.22 -7.43
C VAL A 99 6.52 -1.10 -7.45
N ALA A 100 6.37 -1.94 -6.41
CA ALA A 100 7.01 -3.25 -6.34
C ALA A 100 6.35 -4.25 -7.29
N LEU A 101 7.09 -5.28 -7.67
CA LEU A 101 6.58 -6.43 -8.42
C LEU A 101 6.14 -7.52 -7.42
N PRO A 102 4.84 -7.75 -7.21
CA PRO A 102 4.35 -8.64 -6.16
C PRO A 102 4.79 -10.10 -6.37
N GLY A 103 4.98 -10.52 -7.61
CA GLY A 103 5.51 -11.85 -7.92
C GLY A 103 6.95 -12.08 -7.42
N THR A 104 7.81 -11.05 -7.47
CA THR A 104 9.17 -11.11 -6.92
C THR A 104 9.13 -11.18 -5.39
N VAL A 105 8.29 -10.36 -4.77
CA VAL A 105 8.10 -10.37 -3.32
C VAL A 105 7.57 -11.73 -2.85
N ALA A 106 6.60 -12.31 -3.57
CA ALA A 106 6.09 -13.66 -3.28
C ALA A 106 7.17 -14.75 -3.44
N ALA A 107 8.02 -14.65 -4.48
CA ALA A 107 9.14 -15.58 -4.66
C ALA A 107 10.11 -15.52 -3.48
N THR A 108 10.46 -14.33 -3.00
CA THR A 108 11.30 -14.13 -1.81
C THR A 108 10.60 -14.68 -0.55
N ALA A 109 9.32 -14.39 -0.36
CA ALA A 109 8.56 -14.89 0.79
C ALA A 109 8.49 -16.42 0.85
N ARG A 110 8.52 -17.11 -0.32
CA ARG A 110 8.59 -18.58 -0.39
C ARG A 110 9.89 -19.18 0.13
N LEU A 111 10.93 -18.38 0.32
CA LEU A 111 12.20 -18.83 0.92
C LEU A 111 12.12 -18.92 2.45
N ALA A 112 11.16 -18.24 3.07
CA ALA A 112 10.97 -18.26 4.52
C ALA A 112 10.42 -19.62 4.98
N ARG A 113 11.02 -20.16 6.05
CA ARG A 113 10.69 -21.51 6.54
C ARG A 113 9.37 -21.53 7.31
N GLY A 114 8.59 -22.59 7.09
CA GLY A 114 7.33 -22.80 7.82
C GLY A 114 6.20 -21.84 7.43
N LEU A 115 6.30 -21.26 6.24
CA LEU A 115 5.27 -20.43 5.63
C LEU A 115 4.74 -21.08 4.35
N ALA A 116 3.47 -20.79 4.04
CA ALA A 116 2.83 -21.21 2.79
C ALA A 116 2.30 -19.95 2.09
N VAL A 117 2.92 -19.56 0.97
CA VAL A 117 2.51 -18.36 0.24
C VAL A 117 1.30 -18.68 -0.64
N ASP A 118 0.20 -17.97 -0.38
CA ASP A 118 -1.04 -18.02 -1.17
C ASP A 118 -0.81 -17.51 -2.61
N PRO A 119 -1.80 -17.67 -3.49
CA PRO A 119 -1.82 -16.99 -4.77
C PRO A 119 -1.64 -15.48 -4.63
N VAL A 120 -0.84 -14.91 -5.53
CA VAL A 120 -0.54 -13.46 -5.55
C VAL A 120 -1.79 -12.69 -5.98
N LEU A 121 -2.26 -11.81 -5.10
CA LEU A 121 -3.39 -10.92 -5.37
C LEU A 121 -2.87 -9.57 -5.88
N VAL A 122 -3.39 -9.10 -7.00
CA VAL A 122 -3.08 -7.77 -7.53
C VAL A 122 -4.34 -6.93 -7.62
N LEU A 123 -4.37 -5.82 -6.87
CA LEU A 123 -5.45 -4.85 -6.97
C LEU A 123 -5.25 -3.96 -8.20
N ALA A 124 -6.34 -3.78 -8.94
CA ALA A 124 -6.41 -2.87 -10.07
C ALA A 124 -7.57 -1.88 -9.86
N ASP A 125 -7.26 -0.59 -9.87
CA ASP A 125 -8.25 0.47 -9.81
C ASP A 125 -9.04 0.50 -11.13
N ALA A 126 -10.31 0.12 -11.11
CA ALA A 126 -11.14 0.01 -12.28
C ALA A 126 -11.30 1.34 -13.04
N ALA A 127 -11.22 2.47 -12.34
CA ALA A 127 -11.36 3.79 -12.96
C ALA A 127 -10.08 4.24 -13.70
N SER A 128 -8.89 3.72 -13.33
CA SER A 128 -7.64 4.25 -13.85
C SER A 128 -6.69 3.21 -14.47
N VAL A 129 -6.88 1.91 -14.24
CA VAL A 129 -5.93 0.87 -14.65
C VAL A 129 -5.59 0.88 -16.14
N ARG A 130 -6.59 1.08 -17.03
CA ARG A 130 -6.36 1.14 -18.48
C ARG A 130 -5.52 2.36 -18.88
N ALA A 131 -5.84 3.53 -18.32
CA ALA A 131 -5.08 4.75 -18.56
C ALA A 131 -3.64 4.62 -18.05
N ARG A 132 -3.44 4.02 -16.87
CA ARG A 132 -2.11 3.72 -16.33
C ARG A 132 -1.33 2.72 -17.18
N ALA A 133 -1.98 1.70 -17.70
CA ALA A 133 -1.36 0.73 -18.60
C ALA A 133 -1.01 1.32 -19.99
N ALA A 134 -1.59 2.45 -20.36
CA ALA A 134 -1.26 3.19 -21.59
C ALA A 134 -0.26 4.34 -21.36
N ASP A 135 0.04 4.69 -20.12
CA ASP A 135 0.95 5.77 -19.77
C ASP A 135 2.42 5.33 -19.94
N PRO A 136 3.22 5.96 -20.82
CA PRO A 136 4.58 5.51 -21.14
C PRO A 136 5.53 5.47 -19.95
N TYR A 137 5.24 6.18 -18.85
CA TYR A 137 6.09 6.21 -17.66
C TYR A 137 5.78 5.10 -16.67
N VAL A 138 4.55 4.58 -16.64
CA VAL A 138 4.11 3.60 -15.64
C VAL A 138 3.55 2.32 -16.21
N ALA A 139 3.30 2.28 -17.52
CA ALA A 139 2.72 1.13 -18.22
C ALA A 139 3.45 -0.18 -17.91
N ASP A 140 4.79 -0.17 -17.99
CA ASP A 140 5.61 -1.35 -17.73
C ASP A 140 5.37 -1.89 -16.30
N THR A 141 5.36 -1.01 -15.30
CA THR A 141 5.10 -1.41 -13.90
C THR A 141 3.71 -2.01 -13.75
N VAL A 142 2.68 -1.35 -14.29
CA VAL A 142 1.28 -1.82 -14.17
C VAL A 142 1.09 -3.16 -14.87
N LEU A 143 1.57 -3.27 -16.11
CA LEU A 143 1.43 -4.49 -16.90
C LEU A 143 2.21 -5.67 -16.29
N ARG A 144 3.42 -5.43 -15.76
CA ARG A 144 4.19 -6.47 -15.05
C ARG A 144 3.53 -6.90 -13.76
N GLN A 145 2.93 -5.97 -13.00
CA GLN A 145 2.16 -6.35 -11.80
C GLN A 145 1.00 -7.24 -12.18
N LEU A 146 0.21 -6.86 -13.19
CA LEU A 146 -0.92 -7.65 -13.70
C LEU A 146 -0.48 -9.02 -14.24
N ALA A 147 0.59 -9.07 -15.03
CA ALA A 147 1.13 -10.32 -15.60
C ALA A 147 1.60 -11.33 -14.56
N ARG A 148 1.90 -10.89 -13.34
CA ARG A 148 2.31 -11.76 -12.22
C ARG A 148 1.17 -12.02 -11.23
N ALA A 149 -0.03 -11.50 -11.51
CA ALA A 149 -1.20 -11.78 -10.70
C ALA A 149 -1.66 -13.23 -10.92
N GLU A 150 -1.90 -13.93 -9.82
CA GLU A 150 -2.61 -15.22 -9.83
C GLU A 150 -4.11 -14.98 -9.64
N ARG A 151 -4.49 -13.78 -9.16
CA ARG A 151 -5.85 -13.25 -9.12
C ARG A 151 -5.83 -11.72 -9.17
N VAL A 152 -6.68 -11.11 -9.99
CA VAL A 152 -6.86 -9.66 -10.06
C VAL A 152 -8.12 -9.27 -9.29
N LEU A 153 -7.99 -8.23 -8.45
CA LEU A 153 -9.10 -7.67 -7.68
C LEU A 153 -9.38 -6.24 -8.15
N LEU A 154 -10.55 -6.02 -8.75
CA LEU A 154 -10.99 -4.69 -9.18
C LEU A 154 -11.51 -3.89 -7.98
N SER A 155 -10.89 -2.76 -7.73
CA SER A 155 -11.31 -1.77 -6.74
C SER A 155 -11.97 -0.55 -7.41
N ARG A 156 -12.59 0.32 -6.61
CA ARG A 156 -13.19 1.59 -7.07
C ARG A 156 -14.18 1.43 -8.23
N VAL A 157 -14.90 0.34 -8.25
CA VAL A 157 -15.95 0.08 -9.26
C VAL A 157 -17.15 1.02 -9.12
N ASP A 158 -17.29 1.64 -7.96
CA ASP A 158 -18.26 2.69 -7.64
C ASP A 158 -18.01 4.01 -8.41
N LEU A 159 -16.81 4.21 -8.95
CA LEU A 159 -16.44 5.41 -9.72
C LEU A 159 -16.66 5.25 -11.24
N ILE A 160 -17.14 4.10 -11.68
CA ILE A 160 -17.37 3.82 -13.11
C ILE A 160 -18.75 3.23 -13.35
N THR A 161 -19.23 3.36 -14.58
CA THR A 161 -20.52 2.79 -14.99
C THR A 161 -20.42 1.29 -15.28
N PRO A 162 -21.54 0.53 -15.24
CA PRO A 162 -21.52 -0.89 -15.59
C PRO A 162 -20.93 -1.20 -16.99
N PRO A 163 -21.18 -0.41 -18.05
CA PRO A 163 -20.51 -0.60 -19.33
C PRO A 163 -18.99 -0.45 -19.25
N GLN A 164 -18.49 0.58 -18.55
CA GLN A 164 -17.04 0.77 -18.35
C GLN A 164 -16.42 -0.39 -17.58
N LEU A 165 -17.12 -0.92 -16.57
CA LEU A 165 -16.65 -2.12 -15.85
C LEU A 165 -16.55 -3.32 -16.77
N ALA A 166 -17.51 -3.52 -17.67
CA ALA A 166 -17.47 -4.59 -18.67
C ALA A 166 -16.26 -4.42 -19.61
N GLU A 167 -15.98 -3.21 -20.07
CA GLU A 167 -14.79 -2.90 -20.88
C GLU A 167 -13.47 -3.20 -20.15
N VAL A 168 -13.37 -2.82 -18.86
CA VAL A 168 -12.18 -3.12 -18.04
C VAL A 168 -11.98 -4.63 -17.90
N ARG A 169 -13.06 -5.39 -17.67
CA ARG A 169 -13.00 -6.85 -17.59
C ARG A 169 -12.58 -7.49 -18.90
N ALA A 170 -13.13 -7.03 -20.04
CA ALA A 170 -12.74 -7.51 -21.36
C ALA A 170 -11.26 -7.24 -21.65
N TRP A 171 -10.80 -6.03 -21.38
CA TRP A 171 -9.40 -5.66 -21.51
C TRP A 171 -8.49 -6.52 -20.62
N LEU A 172 -8.84 -6.77 -19.35
CA LEU A 172 -8.07 -7.65 -18.48
C LEU A 172 -8.01 -9.09 -19.00
N ALA A 173 -9.10 -9.59 -19.61
CA ALA A 173 -9.11 -10.92 -20.21
C ALA A 173 -8.11 -11.05 -21.38
N GLU A 174 -7.84 -9.95 -22.09
CA GLU A 174 -6.82 -9.88 -23.15
C GLU A 174 -5.39 -9.79 -22.57
N ILE A 175 -5.18 -8.93 -21.56
CA ILE A 175 -3.85 -8.67 -20.98
C ILE A 175 -3.37 -9.83 -20.11
N VAL A 176 -4.27 -10.45 -19.34
CA VAL A 176 -3.93 -11.54 -18.41
C VAL A 176 -4.89 -12.73 -18.62
N PRO A 177 -4.83 -13.39 -19.77
CA PRO A 177 -5.78 -14.45 -20.14
C PRO A 177 -5.77 -15.57 -19.10
N GLY A 178 -6.98 -15.98 -18.69
CA GLY A 178 -7.17 -17.05 -17.73
C GLY A 178 -6.84 -16.70 -16.28
N THR A 179 -6.48 -15.46 -15.96
CA THR A 179 -6.34 -14.99 -14.58
C THR A 179 -7.73 -14.62 -14.05
N PRO A 180 -8.17 -15.19 -12.89
CA PRO A 180 -9.45 -14.85 -12.30
C PRO A 180 -9.54 -13.37 -11.95
N VAL A 181 -10.64 -12.72 -12.29
CA VAL A 181 -10.92 -11.31 -11.99
C VAL A 181 -12.16 -11.22 -11.11
N ALA A 182 -12.02 -10.68 -9.90
CA ALA A 182 -13.10 -10.48 -8.93
C ALA A 182 -13.21 -9.01 -8.51
N LEU A 183 -14.26 -8.64 -7.80
CA LEU A 183 -14.35 -7.34 -7.16
C LEU A 183 -13.62 -7.37 -5.81
N ALA A 184 -12.83 -6.36 -5.54
CA ALA A 184 -12.12 -6.26 -4.26
C ALA A 184 -13.10 -6.20 -3.08
N ALA A 185 -14.30 -5.60 -3.26
CA ALA A 185 -15.33 -5.53 -2.24
C ALA A 185 -15.86 -6.91 -1.82
N ASP A 186 -15.95 -7.83 -2.76
CA ASP A 186 -16.51 -9.18 -2.57
C ASP A 186 -15.45 -10.21 -2.15
N GLU A 187 -14.16 -9.85 -2.21
CA GLU A 187 -13.08 -10.78 -1.86
C GLU A 187 -13.10 -11.08 -0.36
N PRO A 188 -13.39 -12.33 0.04
CA PRO A 188 -13.45 -12.70 1.44
C PRO A 188 -12.05 -12.70 2.07
N LEU A 189 -12.01 -12.62 3.41
CA LEU A 189 -10.78 -12.93 4.13
C LEU A 189 -10.36 -14.37 3.82
N PRO A 190 -9.14 -14.61 3.33
CA PRO A 190 -8.67 -15.96 3.04
C PRO A 190 -8.77 -16.88 4.27
N GLY A 191 -9.10 -18.15 4.06
CA GLY A 191 -9.23 -19.15 5.11
C GLY A 191 -7.95 -19.30 5.95
N ALA A 192 -8.06 -19.92 7.15
CA ALA A 192 -6.91 -20.19 8.01
C ALA A 192 -5.99 -21.28 7.44
N THR A 193 -6.51 -22.13 6.58
CA THR A 193 -5.74 -23.15 5.85
C THR A 193 -5.24 -22.57 4.54
N ALA A 194 -3.97 -22.84 4.18
CA ALA A 194 -3.48 -22.51 2.85
C ALA A 194 -4.40 -23.15 1.78
N PRO A 195 -4.80 -22.43 0.74
CA PRO A 195 -5.53 -23.06 -0.36
C PRO A 195 -4.68 -24.18 -0.91
N THR A 196 -5.34 -25.28 -1.29
CA THR A 196 -4.68 -26.36 -2.05
C THR A 196 -4.17 -25.73 -3.35
N VAL A 197 -2.87 -25.59 -3.47
CA VAL A 197 -2.21 -24.85 -4.54
C VAL A 197 -2.62 -25.48 -5.87
N ALA A 198 -3.39 -24.78 -6.68
CA ALA A 198 -3.28 -24.95 -8.12
C ALA A 198 -1.80 -24.71 -8.46
N ALA A 199 -1.16 -25.68 -9.11
CA ALA A 199 0.27 -25.63 -9.40
C ALA A 199 0.65 -24.24 -9.94
N PRO A 200 1.72 -23.62 -9.45
CA PRO A 200 2.13 -22.32 -9.93
C PRO A 200 2.25 -22.42 -11.44
N ARG A 201 1.55 -21.57 -12.17
CA ARG A 201 1.79 -21.42 -13.60
C ARG A 201 3.28 -21.16 -13.71
N ALA A 202 3.99 -22.01 -14.46
CA ALA A 202 5.41 -21.88 -14.68
C ALA A 202 5.68 -20.40 -15.02
N ALA A 203 6.30 -19.69 -14.09
CA ALA A 203 6.73 -18.33 -14.33
C ALA A 203 7.62 -18.41 -15.55
N ALA A 204 7.25 -17.72 -16.63
CA ALA A 204 8.16 -17.55 -17.74
C ALA A 204 9.47 -17.06 -17.13
N SER A 205 10.45 -17.96 -17.12
CA SER A 205 11.78 -17.70 -16.59
C SER A 205 12.41 -16.64 -17.49
N GLY A 206 12.54 -15.47 -16.98
CA GLY A 206 13.16 -14.37 -17.67
C GLY A 206 13.03 -13.08 -16.86
N LEU A 207 14.18 -12.67 -16.34
CA LEU A 207 14.49 -11.34 -15.87
C LEU A 207 14.05 -11.00 -14.43
N ALA A 208 14.96 -11.32 -13.51
CA ALA A 208 15.21 -10.40 -12.41
C ALA A 208 15.72 -9.09 -13.03
N VAL A 209 14.81 -8.16 -13.33
CA VAL A 209 15.19 -6.81 -13.69
C VAL A 209 15.22 -6.01 -12.38
N PRO A 210 16.35 -5.32 -12.09
CA PRO A 210 16.40 -4.39 -10.96
C PRO A 210 15.27 -3.38 -11.06
N SER A 211 14.86 -2.82 -9.97
CA SER A 211 13.71 -1.91 -9.86
C SER A 211 13.95 -0.55 -10.51
N GLU A 212 14.12 -0.50 -11.81
CA GLU A 212 14.04 0.77 -12.57
C GLU A 212 12.70 1.48 -12.30
N ALA A 213 11.65 0.71 -12.00
CA ALA A 213 10.35 1.24 -11.64
C ALA A 213 10.39 2.15 -10.39
N ALA A 214 11.11 1.78 -9.32
CA ALA A 214 11.24 2.64 -8.14
C ALA A 214 12.11 3.87 -8.44
N ALA A 215 13.13 3.73 -9.26
CA ALA A 215 13.99 4.85 -9.67
C ALA A 215 13.27 5.90 -10.53
N ALA A 216 12.13 5.55 -11.12
CA ALA A 216 11.29 6.49 -11.87
C ALA A 216 10.49 7.44 -10.97
N PHE A 217 10.36 7.13 -9.68
CA PHE A 217 9.59 7.94 -8.73
C PHE A 217 10.51 8.79 -7.85
N ASP A 218 9.98 9.91 -7.41
CA ASP A 218 10.54 10.74 -6.35
C ASP A 218 9.52 10.94 -5.25
N SER A 219 9.98 11.14 -4.03
CA SER A 219 9.13 11.36 -2.87
C SER A 219 9.53 12.62 -2.12
N VAL A 220 8.52 13.24 -1.50
CA VAL A 220 8.69 14.35 -0.56
C VAL A 220 7.93 13.99 0.71
N SER A 221 8.65 13.92 1.81
CA SER A 221 8.08 13.73 3.15
C SER A 221 8.08 15.05 3.90
N ALA A 222 7.01 15.32 4.65
CA ALA A 222 6.87 16.54 5.43
C ALA A 222 6.27 16.27 6.81
N ARG A 223 6.63 17.13 7.77
CA ARG A 223 6.08 17.16 9.12
C ARG A 223 5.29 18.46 9.33
N PHE A 224 4.24 18.37 10.13
CA PHE A 224 3.38 19.49 10.49
C PHE A 224 3.26 19.54 12.02
N GLU A 225 3.79 20.58 12.65
CA GLU A 225 3.76 20.72 14.11
C GLU A 225 2.42 21.25 14.63
N HIS A 226 1.60 21.82 13.74
CA HIS A 226 0.33 22.49 14.09
C HIS A 226 -0.84 21.90 13.30
N ALA A 227 -2.06 22.27 13.73
CA ALA A 227 -3.26 21.93 13.00
C ALA A 227 -3.27 22.58 11.60
N VAL A 228 -3.73 21.81 10.61
CA VAL A 228 -3.68 22.16 9.19
C VAL A 228 -5.09 22.49 8.69
N ASP A 229 -5.19 23.46 7.78
CA ASP A 229 -6.40 23.65 6.96
C ASP A 229 -6.50 22.48 5.96
N LEU A 230 -7.20 21.43 6.37
CA LEU A 230 -7.33 20.20 5.58
C LEU A 230 -8.05 20.41 4.24
N PRO A 231 -9.16 21.19 4.16
CA PRO A 231 -9.80 21.51 2.89
C PRO A 231 -8.86 22.25 1.92
N GLY A 232 -8.15 23.25 2.40
CA GLY A 232 -7.20 24.02 1.59
C GLY A 232 -6.04 23.13 1.10
N LEU A 233 -5.45 22.35 1.99
CA LEU A 233 -4.38 21.40 1.62
C LEU A 233 -4.87 20.35 0.62
N ALA A 234 -6.08 19.81 0.81
CA ALA A 234 -6.65 18.83 -0.10
C ALA A 234 -6.91 19.42 -1.50
N HIS A 235 -7.41 20.65 -1.56
CA HIS A 235 -7.60 21.36 -2.82
C HIS A 235 -6.28 21.54 -3.56
N ASP A 236 -5.26 22.04 -2.88
CA ASP A 236 -3.96 22.32 -3.47
C ASP A 236 -3.22 21.04 -3.87
N LEU A 237 -3.28 19.97 -3.08
CA LEU A 237 -2.69 18.67 -3.46
C LEU A 237 -3.37 18.04 -4.68
N GLY A 238 -4.64 18.37 -4.93
CA GLY A 238 -5.40 17.91 -6.09
C GLY A 238 -5.00 18.59 -7.41
N ASP A 239 -4.15 19.61 -7.37
CA ASP A 239 -3.70 20.30 -8.58
C ASP A 239 -2.84 19.39 -9.46
N PRO A 240 -3.29 19.05 -10.69
CA PRO A 240 -2.55 18.16 -11.59
C PRO A 240 -1.17 18.73 -12.02
N VAL A 241 -0.95 20.03 -11.90
CA VAL A 241 0.34 20.69 -12.22
C VAL A 241 1.46 20.18 -11.30
N LEU A 242 1.14 19.72 -10.09
CA LEU A 242 2.12 19.15 -9.17
C LEU A 242 2.71 17.82 -9.66
N GLY A 243 2.05 17.11 -10.55
CA GLY A 243 2.50 15.80 -11.05
C GLY A 243 2.48 14.70 -9.98
N LEU A 244 1.60 14.80 -8.98
CA LEU A 244 1.46 13.82 -7.92
C LEU A 244 0.71 12.58 -8.39
N GLU A 245 1.28 11.41 -8.12
CA GLU A 245 0.65 10.11 -8.33
C GLU A 245 -0.08 9.62 -7.08
N ARG A 246 0.48 9.95 -5.91
CA ARG A 246 -0.06 9.59 -4.60
C ARG A 246 0.36 10.64 -3.57
N ALA A 247 -0.52 10.97 -2.66
CA ALA A 247 -0.15 11.55 -1.38
C ALA A 247 -0.88 10.80 -0.26
N LYS A 248 -0.21 10.60 0.86
CA LYS A 248 -0.80 10.09 2.09
C LYS A 248 -0.31 10.88 3.27
N GLY A 249 -1.21 11.17 4.20
CA GLY A 249 -0.86 11.88 5.43
C GLY A 249 -1.81 11.55 6.58
N ILE A 250 -1.26 11.69 7.79
CA ILE A 250 -2.01 11.79 9.03
C ILE A 250 -1.71 13.16 9.59
N LEU A 251 -2.71 14.00 9.71
CA LEU A 251 -2.56 15.40 10.04
C LEU A 251 -3.51 15.78 11.18
N THR A 252 -3.08 16.69 12.03
CA THR A 252 -3.94 17.29 13.03
C THR A 252 -4.83 18.35 12.36
N GLY A 253 -6.14 18.18 12.44
CA GLY A 253 -7.13 19.12 11.94
C GLY A 253 -7.80 19.91 13.06
N PRO A 254 -8.97 20.54 12.77
CA PRO A 254 -9.74 21.30 13.75
C PRO A 254 -10.07 20.47 15.00
N GLY A 255 -9.97 21.09 16.19
CA GLY A 255 -10.24 20.46 17.47
C GLY A 255 -9.16 19.46 17.91
N ALA A 256 -7.93 19.57 17.39
CA ALA A 256 -6.81 18.68 17.68
C ALA A 256 -7.07 17.19 17.35
N ARG A 257 -8.04 16.92 16.49
CA ARG A 257 -8.36 15.55 16.02
C ARG A 257 -7.47 15.16 14.86
N LEU A 258 -7.10 13.87 14.78
CA LEU A 258 -6.34 13.32 13.66
C LEU A 258 -7.24 13.00 12.46
N TRP A 259 -6.72 13.29 11.29
CA TRP A 259 -7.35 13.06 9.99
C TRP A 259 -6.38 12.38 9.04
N SER A 260 -6.88 11.48 8.22
CA SER A 260 -6.13 10.99 7.06
C SER A 260 -6.42 11.86 5.85
N ILE A 261 -5.38 12.15 5.07
CA ILE A 261 -5.48 12.71 3.72
C ILE A 261 -4.86 11.74 2.74
N GLU A 262 -5.59 11.44 1.66
CA GLU A 262 -5.14 10.50 0.63
C GLU A 262 -5.43 11.06 -0.76
N LEU A 263 -4.39 11.20 -1.59
CA LEU A 263 -4.51 11.44 -3.03
C LEU A 263 -4.22 10.14 -3.77
N ALA A 264 -5.14 9.73 -4.63
CA ALA A 264 -4.95 8.60 -5.52
C ALA A 264 -5.87 8.71 -6.74
N GLY A 265 -5.34 8.41 -7.93
CA GLY A 265 -6.11 8.50 -9.18
C GLY A 265 -6.65 9.90 -9.47
N GLY A 266 -5.93 10.96 -9.09
CA GLY A 266 -6.33 12.35 -9.27
C GLY A 266 -7.39 12.86 -8.31
N SER A 267 -7.85 12.05 -7.34
CA SER A 267 -8.84 12.44 -6.34
C SER A 267 -8.21 12.52 -4.96
N VAL A 268 -8.54 13.58 -4.21
CA VAL A 268 -8.12 13.73 -2.81
C VAL A 268 -9.30 13.42 -1.90
N ARG A 269 -9.06 12.58 -0.90
CA ARG A 269 -10.02 12.24 0.17
C ARG A 269 -9.45 12.67 1.51
N VAL A 270 -10.29 13.29 2.33
CA VAL A 270 -9.99 13.62 3.72
C VAL A 270 -11.00 12.89 4.60
N SER A 271 -10.54 12.18 5.61
CA SER A 271 -11.39 11.39 6.50
C SER A 271 -10.91 11.49 7.94
N PRO A 272 -11.80 11.62 8.93
CA PRO A 272 -11.41 11.57 10.33
C PRO A 272 -10.89 10.17 10.69
N LEU A 273 -9.81 10.10 11.47
CA LEU A 273 -9.38 8.84 12.05
C LEU A 273 -10.31 8.44 13.22
N PRO A 274 -10.51 7.13 13.46
CA PRO A 274 -11.22 6.67 14.65
C PRO A 274 -10.55 7.16 15.93
N ALA A 275 -11.31 7.43 16.99
CA ALA A 275 -10.79 7.97 18.25
C ALA A 275 -9.78 7.03 18.96
N ASP A 276 -9.87 5.73 18.73
CA ASP A 276 -8.91 4.73 19.19
C ASP A 276 -7.57 4.77 18.41
N ALA A 277 -7.55 5.32 17.21
CA ALA A 277 -6.32 5.54 16.46
C ALA A 277 -5.47 6.69 17.03
N ASP A 278 -6.07 7.69 17.67
CA ASP A 278 -5.35 8.80 18.31
C ASP A 278 -4.37 8.26 19.38
N ALA A 279 -4.77 7.26 20.16
CA ALA A 279 -3.93 6.60 21.17
C ALA A 279 -2.82 5.74 20.53
N ALA A 280 -3.08 5.14 19.37
CA ALA A 280 -2.10 4.31 18.67
C ALA A 280 -1.00 5.14 17.99
N VAL A 281 -1.33 6.33 17.48
CA VAL A 281 -0.39 7.23 16.82
C VAL A 281 0.45 8.03 17.83
N ALA A 282 -0.10 8.33 19.03
CA ALA A 282 0.56 9.13 20.05
C ALA A 282 1.77 8.45 20.73
N GLY A 283 1.91 7.14 20.66
CA GLY A 283 2.99 6.41 21.32
C GLY A 283 2.90 6.48 22.86
N ALA A 284 3.44 5.49 23.58
CA ALA A 284 3.38 5.36 25.04
C ALA A 284 4.29 6.36 25.80
N ALA A 285 4.30 7.64 25.46
CA ALA A 285 4.88 8.70 26.27
C ALA A 285 3.77 9.40 27.04
N MET A 286 3.34 8.81 28.14
CA MET A 286 2.40 9.42 29.08
C MET A 286 3.12 10.51 29.90
N THR A 287 3.19 11.72 29.36
CA THR A 287 3.25 12.97 30.15
C THR A 287 2.82 14.11 29.24
N ALA A 288 1.59 14.58 29.41
CA ALA A 288 0.89 15.68 28.73
C ALA A 288 0.53 15.44 27.25
N PRO A 289 -0.61 15.97 26.73
CA PRO A 289 -0.98 15.83 25.34
C PRO A 289 -0.13 16.78 24.48
N ALA A 290 1.11 16.40 24.21
CA ALA A 290 1.84 17.01 23.11
C ALA A 290 1.15 16.60 21.82
N ALA A 291 0.72 17.57 21.01
CA ALA A 291 0.12 17.32 19.73
C ALA A 291 1.03 16.38 18.92
N VAL A 292 0.50 15.27 18.44
CA VAL A 292 1.26 14.36 17.58
C VAL A 292 1.57 15.11 16.29
N PRO A 293 2.85 15.28 15.89
CA PRO A 293 3.19 15.97 14.67
C PRO A 293 2.53 15.30 13.47
N GLY A 294 1.84 16.10 12.66
CA GLY A 294 1.28 15.61 11.41
C GLY A 294 2.38 15.15 10.45
N ARG A 295 2.09 14.16 9.63
CA ARG A 295 3.02 13.61 8.62
C ARG A 295 2.33 13.51 7.27
N LEU A 296 3.04 13.86 6.21
CA LEU A 296 2.58 13.76 4.83
C LEU A 296 3.71 13.20 3.96
N VAL A 297 3.39 12.22 3.12
CA VAL A 297 4.27 11.71 2.08
C VAL A 297 3.59 11.91 0.73
N CYS A 298 4.30 12.55 -0.19
CA CYS A 298 3.89 12.79 -1.56
C CYS A 298 4.82 12.02 -2.49
N ILE A 299 4.26 11.32 -3.48
CA ILE A 299 5.00 10.53 -4.47
C ILE A 299 4.55 10.97 -5.86
N GLY A 300 5.51 11.21 -6.73
CA GLY A 300 5.27 11.52 -8.14
C GLY A 300 6.34 10.94 -9.04
N LEU A 301 6.07 10.87 -10.34
CA LEU A 301 7.08 10.51 -11.32
C LEU A 301 8.14 11.62 -11.38
N ARG A 302 9.42 11.26 -11.28
CA ARG A 302 10.54 12.20 -11.35
C ARG A 302 10.47 13.12 -12.57
N ALA A 303 9.96 12.60 -13.69
CA ALA A 303 9.80 13.35 -14.92
C ALA A 303 8.61 14.35 -14.91
N ARG A 304 7.68 14.23 -13.95
CA ARG A 304 6.45 15.05 -13.90
C ARG A 304 6.29 15.83 -12.59
N LEU A 305 6.93 15.38 -11.52
CA LEU A 305 6.80 16.00 -10.20
C LEU A 305 7.44 17.38 -10.17
N ASP A 306 6.64 18.43 -10.01
CA ASP A 306 7.16 19.76 -9.67
C ASP A 306 7.49 19.80 -8.16
N ARG A 307 8.70 19.28 -7.84
CA ARG A 307 9.20 19.24 -6.46
C ARG A 307 9.25 20.63 -5.82
N ALA A 308 9.60 21.68 -6.60
CA ALA A 308 9.71 23.03 -6.06
C ALA A 308 8.34 23.61 -5.73
N ALA A 309 7.34 23.43 -6.61
CA ALA A 309 5.97 23.83 -6.34
C ALA A 309 5.40 23.07 -5.11
N LEU A 310 5.64 21.77 -5.03
CA LEU A 310 5.21 20.94 -3.89
C LEU A 310 5.81 21.41 -2.56
N LEU A 311 7.11 21.71 -2.52
CA LEU A 311 7.75 22.23 -1.31
C LEU A 311 7.18 23.59 -0.88
N ARG A 312 6.91 24.50 -1.84
CA ARG A 312 6.24 25.78 -1.54
C ARG A 312 4.81 25.59 -1.00
N LEU A 313 4.08 24.63 -1.57
CA LEU A 313 2.74 24.27 -1.10
C LEU A 313 2.79 23.76 0.34
N ILE A 314 3.66 22.80 0.64
CA ILE A 314 3.84 22.25 1.99
C ILE A 314 4.16 23.38 2.99
N ALA A 315 5.11 24.25 2.66
CA ALA A 315 5.49 25.38 3.52
C ALA A 315 4.32 26.36 3.75
N ARG A 316 3.53 26.65 2.72
CA ARG A 316 2.33 27.51 2.82
C ARG A 316 1.29 26.98 3.80
N HIS A 317 1.16 25.66 3.92
CA HIS A 317 0.28 24.99 4.87
C HIS A 317 0.95 24.70 6.22
N GLY A 318 2.13 25.26 6.49
CA GLY A 318 2.84 25.14 7.77
C GLY A 318 3.60 23.82 7.94
N GLY A 319 3.85 23.09 6.85
CA GLY A 319 4.66 21.88 6.86
C GLY A 319 6.15 22.16 6.62
N GLU A 320 7.00 21.35 7.23
CA GLU A 320 8.44 21.36 7.03
C GLU A 320 8.87 20.08 6.32
N PRO A 321 9.63 20.18 5.21
CA PRO A 321 10.13 19.00 4.54
C PRO A 321 11.13 18.25 5.44
N ILE A 322 11.04 16.93 5.45
CA ILE A 322 12.01 16.07 6.12
C ILE A 322 13.13 15.81 5.10
N ALA A 323 14.36 16.10 5.51
CA ALA A 323 15.53 15.82 4.68
C ALA A 323 15.66 14.30 4.47
N ALA A 324 15.91 13.90 3.20
CA ALA A 324 16.27 12.54 2.90
C ALA A 324 17.49 12.14 3.73
N SER A 325 17.39 11.09 4.53
CA SER A 325 18.55 10.50 5.16
C SER A 325 19.47 10.02 4.04
N ALA A 326 20.65 10.64 3.93
CA ALA A 326 21.68 10.18 3.01
C ALA A 326 22.09 8.76 3.47
N GLY A 327 21.56 7.74 2.76
CA GLY A 327 21.95 6.34 2.92
C GLY A 327 23.08 5.99 1.97
#